data_ab1698614ed347345353e752d61f6070
#
_entry.id   ab1698614ed347345353e752d61f6070
#
_cell.length_a   1.000
_cell.length_b   1.000
_cell.length_c   1.000
_cell.angle_alpha   90.00
_cell.angle_beta   90.00
_cell.angle_gamma   90.00
#
_symmetry.space_group_name_H-M   'P 1'
#
loop_
_entity.id
_entity.type
_entity.pdbx_description
1 polymer ?
#
loop_
_entity_poly.entity_id
_entity_poly.type
_entity_poly.pdbx_seq_one_letter_code
_entity_poly.pdbx_strand_id
1 'polypeptide(L)'
;HGKDTEEFLQNIISNNIKKVTDKFSIFSSLLTPQGKYLFDFLIIKHKNGFFLDCEKKQINDLFNKLNLYKLRFKIEILNLRNEFVIASISKEKFLGLENTKNEEGYTTKFRQDPIFLDPRNSKLGARLIINLEKLYLSIKKLNLKPEDPIKYYELSHRLGIPQVGCEKLKDKIFGIECNFEELNGIDFK
;
A
#
# COMPACT_ATOMS: atom_id res chain seq x y z
N HIS A 1 13.66 -5.81 2.66
CA HIS A 1 14.39 -5.62 3.93
C HIS A 1 15.90 -5.53 3.70
N GLY A 2 16.66 -5.13 4.73
CA GLY A 2 18.11 -4.95 4.67
C GLY A 2 18.50 -3.60 5.29
N LYS A 3 19.81 -3.43 5.54
CA LYS A 3 20.29 -2.26 6.28
C LYS A 3 20.11 -0.92 5.53
N ASP A 4 20.09 -0.97 4.21
CA ASP A 4 19.99 0.21 3.36
C ASP A 4 18.56 0.43 2.83
N THR A 5 17.55 -0.26 3.40
CA THR A 5 16.18 -0.25 2.87
C THR A 5 15.51 1.13 2.94
N GLU A 6 15.69 1.84 4.05
CA GLU A 6 15.11 3.19 4.21
C GLU A 6 15.74 4.19 3.24
N GLU A 7 17.07 4.18 3.12
CA GLU A 7 17.80 5.03 2.19
C GLU A 7 17.41 4.71 0.73
N PHE A 8 17.36 3.42 0.37
CA PHE A 8 16.92 2.99 -0.95
C PHE A 8 15.52 3.50 -1.28
N LEU A 9 14.55 3.28 -0.39
CA LEU A 9 13.18 3.73 -0.62
C LEU A 9 13.11 5.26 -0.70
N GLN A 10 13.78 5.99 0.20
CA GLN A 10 13.79 7.45 0.18
C GLN A 10 14.29 8.03 -1.16
N ASN A 11 15.23 7.36 -1.81
CA ASN A 11 15.81 7.82 -3.07
C ASN A 11 14.88 7.62 -4.28
N ILE A 12 13.86 6.77 -4.17
CA ILE A 12 13.03 6.40 -5.33
C ILE A 12 11.54 6.72 -5.19
N ILE A 13 11.06 6.96 -3.97
CA ILE A 13 9.64 7.23 -3.72
C ILE A 13 9.31 8.72 -3.75
N SER A 14 8.09 9.06 -4.06
CA SER A 14 7.57 10.44 -4.08
C SER A 14 7.28 11.02 -2.70
N ASN A 15 7.28 10.19 -1.65
CA ASN A 15 6.93 10.57 -0.28
C ASN A 15 8.13 10.37 0.67
N ASN A 16 7.97 10.71 1.93
CA ASN A 16 9.01 10.59 2.95
C ASN A 16 8.89 9.27 3.71
N ILE A 17 9.87 8.38 3.53
CA ILE A 17 9.88 7.07 4.19
C ILE A 17 9.90 7.17 5.73
N LYS A 18 10.42 8.26 6.30
CA LYS A 18 10.45 8.48 7.75
C LYS A 18 9.06 8.64 8.38
N LYS A 19 8.02 8.91 7.57
CA LYS A 19 6.63 8.91 8.02
C LYS A 19 6.11 7.50 8.28
N VAL A 20 6.76 6.46 7.72
CA VAL A 20 6.37 5.06 7.94
C VAL A 20 6.95 4.56 9.25
N THR A 21 6.07 4.23 10.17
CA THR A 21 6.42 3.73 11.51
C THR A 21 5.60 2.48 11.83
N ASP A 22 5.78 1.90 13.00
CA ASP A 22 4.90 0.82 13.49
C ASP A 22 3.44 1.26 13.68
N LYS A 23 3.17 2.58 13.66
CA LYS A 23 1.86 3.18 13.87
C LYS A 23 1.29 3.86 12.63
N PHE A 24 2.09 4.09 11.60
CA PHE A 24 1.65 4.80 10.41
C PHE A 24 2.20 4.16 9.14
N SER A 25 1.30 3.94 8.18
CA SER A 25 1.57 3.63 6.79
C SER A 25 1.40 4.87 5.92
N ILE A 26 1.97 4.86 4.74
CA ILE A 26 1.84 5.95 3.77
C ILE A 26 1.41 5.45 2.40
N PHE A 27 0.85 6.34 1.60
CA PHE A 27 0.74 6.20 0.16
C PHE A 27 1.94 6.86 -0.51
N SER A 28 2.44 6.27 -1.57
CA SER A 28 3.56 6.81 -2.33
C SER A 28 3.56 6.29 -3.77
N SER A 29 4.37 6.90 -4.60
CA SER A 29 4.57 6.49 -5.99
C SER A 29 6.05 6.42 -6.35
N LEU A 30 6.34 5.66 -7.39
CA LEU A 30 7.59 5.68 -8.14
C LEU A 30 7.32 6.48 -9.42
N LEU A 31 8.09 7.53 -9.62
CA LEU A 31 7.99 8.41 -10.80
C LEU A 31 9.23 8.27 -11.68
N THR A 32 9.13 8.70 -12.93
CA THR A 32 10.32 8.94 -13.75
C THR A 32 11.09 10.16 -13.23
N PRO A 33 12.36 10.38 -13.64
CA PRO A 33 13.10 11.60 -13.31
C PRO A 33 12.39 12.89 -13.75
N GLN A 34 11.48 12.80 -14.73
CA GLN A 34 10.66 13.92 -15.22
C GLN A 34 9.33 14.08 -14.45
N GLY A 35 9.08 13.25 -13.42
CA GLY A 35 7.86 13.30 -12.62
C GLY A 35 6.66 12.55 -13.19
N LYS A 36 6.83 11.75 -14.25
CA LYS A 36 5.74 10.94 -14.81
C LYS A 36 5.48 9.69 -14.00
N TYR A 37 4.23 9.29 -13.92
CA TYR A 37 3.75 8.10 -13.22
C TYR A 37 4.36 6.81 -13.77
N LEU A 38 4.87 5.97 -12.86
CA LEU A 38 5.28 4.59 -13.17
C LEU A 38 4.50 3.58 -12.35
N PHE A 39 4.49 3.73 -11.02
CA PHE A 39 3.82 2.84 -10.08
C PHE A 39 3.34 3.62 -8.86
N ASP A 40 2.29 3.13 -8.24
CA ASP A 40 1.82 3.57 -6.93
C ASP A 40 1.68 2.38 -5.98
N PHE A 41 1.86 2.63 -4.70
CA PHE A 41 1.81 1.60 -3.66
C PHE A 41 1.64 2.21 -2.27
N LEU A 42 1.14 1.39 -1.35
CA LEU A 42 1.12 1.70 0.07
C LEU A 42 2.37 1.10 0.72
N ILE A 43 2.96 1.82 1.66
CA ILE A 43 4.17 1.38 2.37
C ILE A 43 3.85 1.18 3.84
N ILE A 44 4.10 -0.02 4.35
CA ILE A 44 3.77 -0.43 5.70
C ILE A 44 5.03 -1.00 6.36
N LYS A 45 5.35 -0.56 7.59
CA LYS A 45 6.44 -1.14 8.38
C LYS A 45 6.11 -2.59 8.74
N HIS A 46 7.08 -3.49 8.55
CA HIS A 46 6.96 -4.88 8.96
C HIS A 46 8.30 -5.44 9.41
N LYS A 47 8.43 -5.79 10.69
CA LYS A 47 9.69 -6.27 11.26
C LYS A 47 10.86 -5.31 10.90
N ASN A 48 11.91 -5.86 10.30
CA ASN A 48 13.10 -5.10 9.89
C ASN A 48 13.03 -4.60 8.43
N GLY A 49 11.82 -4.47 7.88
CA GLY A 49 11.61 -4.06 6.50
C GLY A 49 10.27 -3.39 6.27
N PHE A 50 9.82 -3.42 5.02
CA PHE A 50 8.57 -2.81 4.62
C PHE A 50 7.81 -3.75 3.68
N PHE A 51 6.48 -3.74 3.78
CA PHE A 51 5.61 -4.19 2.70
C PHE A 51 5.34 -3.03 1.74
N LEU A 52 5.32 -3.34 0.45
CA LEU A 52 4.80 -2.48 -0.60
C LEU A 52 3.55 -3.15 -1.16
N ASP A 53 2.38 -2.58 -0.87
CA ASP A 53 1.09 -3.07 -1.36
C ASP A 53 0.70 -2.30 -2.63
N CYS A 54 0.66 -2.98 -3.75
CA CYS A 54 0.31 -2.43 -5.06
C CYS A 54 -0.71 -3.32 -5.79
N GLU A 55 -1.27 -2.82 -6.88
CA GLU A 55 -2.19 -3.59 -7.72
C GLU A 55 -1.53 -4.87 -8.26
N LYS A 56 -2.26 -5.98 -8.15
CA LYS A 56 -1.78 -7.34 -8.52
C LYS A 56 -1.19 -7.40 -9.93
N LYS A 57 -1.77 -6.67 -10.87
CA LYS A 57 -1.30 -6.63 -12.27
C LYS A 57 0.07 -5.98 -12.41
N GLN A 58 0.47 -5.13 -11.48
CA GLN A 58 1.71 -4.36 -11.53
C GLN A 58 2.86 -4.98 -10.72
N ILE A 59 2.59 -5.99 -9.88
CA ILE A 59 3.57 -6.56 -8.95
C ILE A 59 4.87 -6.99 -9.63
N ASN A 60 4.79 -7.75 -10.72
CA ASN A 60 5.98 -8.26 -11.41
C ASN A 60 6.83 -7.13 -12.01
N ASP A 61 6.17 -6.16 -12.64
CA ASP A 61 6.85 -5.01 -13.24
C ASP A 61 7.51 -4.14 -12.17
N LEU A 62 6.80 -3.88 -11.07
CA LEU A 62 7.35 -3.16 -9.92
C LEU A 62 8.54 -3.90 -9.32
N PHE A 63 8.41 -5.22 -9.09
CA PHE A 63 9.50 -6.06 -8.58
C PHE A 63 10.75 -5.98 -9.46
N ASN A 64 10.59 -6.12 -10.78
CA ASN A 64 11.70 -6.02 -11.74
C ASN A 64 12.31 -4.61 -11.71
N LYS A 65 11.49 -3.55 -11.66
CA LYS A 65 11.96 -2.17 -11.62
C LYS A 65 12.75 -1.85 -10.36
N LEU A 66 12.27 -2.30 -9.21
CA LEU A 66 12.98 -2.13 -7.93
C LEU A 66 14.33 -2.88 -7.94
N ASN A 67 14.39 -4.08 -8.51
CA ASN A 67 15.66 -4.82 -8.65
C ASN A 67 16.67 -4.11 -9.57
N LEU A 68 16.19 -3.44 -10.62
CA LEU A 68 17.07 -2.61 -11.46
C LEU A 68 17.64 -1.42 -10.68
N TYR A 69 16.84 -0.80 -9.80
CA TYR A 69 17.29 0.34 -8.99
C TYR A 69 18.11 -0.04 -7.76
N LYS A 70 18.05 -1.31 -7.34
CA LYS A 70 18.74 -1.81 -6.15
C LYS A 70 20.26 -1.58 -6.20
N LEU A 71 20.90 -1.78 -7.36
CA LEU A 71 22.33 -1.55 -7.62
C LEU A 71 23.24 -1.98 -6.44
N ARG A 72 23.79 -0.99 -5.71
CA ARG A 72 24.76 -1.19 -4.62
C ARG A 72 24.14 -1.31 -3.24
N PHE A 73 22.82 -1.12 -3.11
CA PHE A 73 22.15 -1.18 -1.82
C PHE A 73 22.10 -2.60 -1.26
N LYS A 74 22.43 -2.74 0.02
CA LYS A 74 22.39 -4.03 0.75
C LYS A 74 20.97 -4.30 1.24
N ILE A 75 20.11 -4.63 0.30
CA ILE A 75 18.71 -4.95 0.51
C ILE A 75 18.33 -6.26 -0.19
N GLU A 76 17.28 -6.87 0.29
CA GLU A 76 16.59 -7.98 -0.36
C GLU A 76 15.15 -7.56 -0.68
N ILE A 77 14.71 -7.88 -1.89
CA ILE A 77 13.37 -7.59 -2.39
C ILE A 77 12.70 -8.93 -2.70
N LEU A 78 11.54 -9.17 -2.10
CA LEU A 78 10.78 -10.41 -2.24
C LEU A 78 9.43 -10.14 -2.90
N ASN A 79 9.06 -10.99 -3.86
CA ASN A 79 7.71 -10.97 -4.43
C ASN A 79 6.83 -11.97 -3.66
N LEU A 80 5.99 -11.45 -2.76
CA LEU A 80 5.17 -12.22 -1.84
C LEU A 80 3.71 -12.43 -2.31
N ARG A 81 3.42 -12.18 -3.57
CA ARG A 81 2.05 -12.21 -4.13
C ARG A 81 1.33 -13.55 -3.97
N ASN A 82 2.07 -14.65 -3.80
CA ASN A 82 1.51 -15.99 -3.62
C ASN A 82 1.38 -16.39 -2.15
N GLU A 83 1.95 -15.59 -1.23
CA GLU A 83 1.95 -15.86 0.20
C GLU A 83 0.95 -14.98 0.95
N PHE A 84 0.79 -13.74 0.51
CA PHE A 84 -0.06 -12.75 1.15
C PHE A 84 -1.15 -12.25 0.22
N VAL A 85 -2.26 -11.88 0.83
CA VAL A 85 -3.41 -11.24 0.19
C VAL A 85 -3.80 -10.00 0.98
N ILE A 86 -4.49 -9.09 0.30
CA ILE A 86 -5.07 -7.91 0.93
C ILE A 86 -6.56 -8.13 1.11
N ALA A 87 -7.02 -8.00 2.36
CA ALA A 87 -8.44 -7.95 2.67
C ALA A 87 -8.82 -6.52 3.08
N SER A 88 -9.87 -5.98 2.49
CA SER A 88 -10.42 -4.67 2.86
C SER A 88 -11.61 -4.85 3.79
N ILE A 89 -11.70 -4.02 4.83
CA ILE A 89 -12.85 -3.94 5.75
C ILE A 89 -13.32 -2.50 5.86
N SER A 90 -14.60 -2.30 6.20
CA SER A 90 -15.12 -0.95 6.39
C SER A 90 -14.42 -0.21 7.54
N LYS A 91 -14.44 1.12 7.49
CA LYS A 91 -13.89 1.99 8.52
C LYS A 91 -14.49 1.70 9.90
N GLU A 92 -15.81 1.48 9.96
CA GLU A 92 -16.53 1.19 11.20
C GLU A 92 -16.02 -0.12 11.83
N LYS A 93 -15.83 -1.18 11.01
CA LYS A 93 -15.26 -2.44 11.49
C LYS A 93 -13.83 -2.27 11.98
N PHE A 94 -13.03 -1.46 11.32
CA PHE A 94 -11.67 -1.15 11.77
C PHE A 94 -11.69 -0.44 13.11
N LEU A 95 -12.50 0.61 13.25
CA LEU A 95 -12.60 1.39 14.51
C LEU A 95 -13.20 0.60 15.68
N GLY A 96 -13.89 -0.50 15.40
CA GLY A 96 -14.34 -1.46 16.40
C GLY A 96 -13.26 -2.42 16.92
N LEU A 97 -12.06 -2.42 16.34
CA LEU A 97 -10.93 -3.20 16.83
C LEU A 97 -10.20 -2.46 17.95
N GLU A 98 -9.47 -3.22 18.76
CA GLU A 98 -8.63 -2.64 19.83
C GLU A 98 -7.46 -1.82 19.25
N ASN A 99 -7.07 -0.78 19.97
CA ASN A 99 -5.92 0.06 19.65
C ASN A 99 -5.98 0.69 18.24
N THR A 100 -7.15 1.14 17.81
CA THR A 100 -7.35 1.84 16.54
C THR A 100 -7.57 3.34 16.75
N LYS A 101 -7.32 4.14 15.71
CA LYS A 101 -7.62 5.56 15.64
C LYS A 101 -8.24 5.91 14.30
N ASN A 102 -9.10 6.92 14.30
CA ASN A 102 -9.67 7.49 13.07
C ASN A 102 -8.70 8.51 12.45
N GLU A 103 -7.58 7.99 11.94
CA GLU A 103 -6.51 8.78 11.34
C GLU A 103 -5.96 8.02 10.13
N GLU A 104 -5.86 8.69 8.98
CA GLU A 104 -5.39 8.07 7.74
C GLU A 104 -3.97 7.53 7.90
N GLY A 105 -3.74 6.31 7.40
CA GLY A 105 -2.48 5.59 7.58
C GLY A 105 -2.29 4.95 8.96
N TYR A 106 -3.18 5.21 9.94
CA TYR A 106 -3.00 4.61 11.27
C TYR A 106 -2.98 3.09 11.18
N THR A 107 -1.91 2.51 11.70
CA THR A 107 -1.56 1.09 11.59
C THR A 107 -1.60 0.43 12.97
N THR A 108 -2.18 -0.75 13.04
CA THR A 108 -2.18 -1.64 14.21
C THR A 108 -2.02 -3.09 13.77
N LYS A 109 -2.20 -4.03 14.68
CA LYS A 109 -2.11 -5.47 14.38
C LYS A 109 -3.44 -6.16 14.62
N PHE A 110 -3.86 -6.94 13.65
CA PHE A 110 -4.93 -7.91 13.81
C PHE A 110 -4.33 -9.32 13.83
N ARG A 111 -4.32 -9.97 14.99
CA ARG A 111 -3.69 -11.31 15.18
C ARG A 111 -2.27 -11.41 14.61
N GLN A 112 -1.43 -10.42 14.91
CA GLN A 112 -0.04 -10.27 14.45
C GLN A 112 0.14 -9.81 12.99
N ASP A 113 -0.90 -9.79 12.18
CA ASP A 113 -0.85 -9.29 10.81
C ASP A 113 -1.14 -7.77 10.78
N PRO A 114 -0.45 -6.96 9.98
CA PRO A 114 -0.66 -5.51 9.94
C PRO A 114 -2.00 -5.17 9.31
N ILE A 115 -2.76 -4.32 10.00
CA ILE A 115 -3.98 -3.71 9.51
C ILE A 115 -3.87 -2.19 9.66
N PHE A 116 -4.29 -1.45 8.65
CA PHE A 116 -4.14 0.00 8.62
C PHE A 116 -5.30 0.67 7.91
N LEU A 117 -5.72 1.82 8.42
CA LEU A 117 -6.70 2.68 7.76
C LEU A 117 -6.07 3.25 6.50
N ASP A 118 -6.77 3.21 5.36
CA ASP A 118 -6.19 3.59 4.07
C ASP A 118 -5.62 5.02 4.12
N PRO A 119 -4.32 5.21 3.85
CA PRO A 119 -3.66 6.51 3.97
C PRO A 119 -4.07 7.50 2.88
N ARG A 120 -4.72 7.04 1.81
CA ARG A 120 -5.21 7.88 0.71
C ARG A 120 -6.53 8.55 1.06
N ASN A 121 -7.42 7.81 1.70
CA ASN A 121 -8.71 8.30 2.16
C ASN A 121 -9.35 7.27 3.11
N SER A 122 -9.65 7.67 4.32
CA SER A 122 -10.24 6.80 5.35
C SER A 122 -11.62 6.22 4.97
N LYS A 123 -12.32 6.80 4.00
CA LYS A 123 -13.60 6.27 3.49
C LYS A 123 -13.43 4.95 2.72
N LEU A 124 -12.22 4.63 2.24
CA LEU A 124 -11.93 3.30 1.68
C LEU A 124 -11.94 2.19 2.73
N GLY A 125 -11.97 2.54 4.01
CA GLY A 125 -11.83 1.60 5.10
C GLY A 125 -10.38 1.22 5.38
N ALA A 126 -10.18 0.03 5.97
CA ALA A 126 -8.86 -0.46 6.34
C ALA A 126 -8.44 -1.65 5.49
N ARG A 127 -7.14 -1.82 5.35
CA ARG A 127 -6.49 -2.90 4.61
C ARG A 127 -5.72 -3.80 5.58
N LEU A 128 -5.93 -5.10 5.45
CA LEU A 128 -5.25 -6.13 6.22
C LEU A 128 -4.34 -6.92 5.28
N ILE A 129 -3.05 -6.97 5.57
CA ILE A 129 -2.09 -7.83 4.86
C ILE A 129 -2.01 -9.15 5.62
N ILE A 130 -2.47 -10.22 5.01
CA ILE A 130 -2.62 -11.50 5.71
C ILE A 130 -2.29 -12.68 4.78
N ASN A 131 -1.76 -13.76 5.34
CA ASN A 131 -1.62 -15.02 4.64
C ASN A 131 -3.00 -15.58 4.25
N LEU A 132 -3.10 -16.19 3.06
CA LEU A 132 -4.37 -16.69 2.51
C LEU A 132 -5.06 -17.73 3.42
N GLU A 133 -4.29 -18.65 4.01
CA GLU A 133 -4.85 -19.67 4.91
C GLU A 133 -5.44 -19.05 6.18
N LYS A 134 -4.72 -18.09 6.78
CA LYS A 134 -5.20 -17.36 7.96
C LYS A 134 -6.46 -16.56 7.63
N LEU A 135 -6.54 -15.95 6.44
CA LEU A 135 -7.72 -15.23 5.98
C LEU A 135 -8.92 -16.18 5.89
N TYR A 136 -8.75 -17.33 5.24
CA TYR A 136 -9.80 -18.34 5.10
C TYR A 136 -10.34 -18.80 6.47
N LEU A 137 -9.45 -19.14 7.40
CA LEU A 137 -9.82 -19.51 8.77
C LEU A 137 -10.54 -18.38 9.50
N SER A 138 -10.13 -17.14 9.29
CA SER A 138 -10.76 -15.98 9.92
C SER A 138 -12.15 -15.72 9.37
N ILE A 139 -12.35 -15.81 8.06
CA ILE A 139 -13.66 -15.72 7.40
C ILE A 139 -14.61 -16.77 7.96
N LYS A 140 -14.17 -18.04 8.00
CA LYS A 140 -14.98 -19.16 8.50
C LYS A 140 -15.33 -18.98 9.98
N LYS A 141 -14.34 -18.65 10.83
CA LYS A 141 -14.52 -18.52 12.29
C LYS A 141 -15.46 -17.35 12.65
N LEU A 142 -15.38 -16.24 11.91
CA LEU A 142 -16.17 -15.04 12.17
C LEU A 142 -17.47 -14.99 11.35
N ASN A 143 -17.77 -16.06 10.60
CA ASN A 143 -18.93 -16.15 9.71
C ASN A 143 -19.07 -14.90 8.81
N LEU A 144 -17.96 -14.43 8.24
CA LEU A 144 -17.93 -13.28 7.35
C LEU A 144 -18.35 -13.71 5.95
N LYS A 145 -19.05 -12.81 5.26
CA LYS A 145 -19.36 -12.96 3.82
C LYS A 145 -18.48 -12.01 3.04
N PRO A 146 -17.54 -12.52 2.20
CA PRO A 146 -16.80 -11.68 1.27
C PRO A 146 -17.75 -10.97 0.32
N GLU A 147 -17.49 -9.69 0.08
CA GLU A 147 -18.18 -8.91 -0.95
C GLU A 147 -17.42 -8.95 -2.27
N ASP A 148 -18.10 -8.60 -3.36
CA ASP A 148 -17.46 -8.45 -4.66
C ASP A 148 -16.43 -7.33 -4.62
N PRO A 149 -15.17 -7.58 -5.01
CA PRO A 149 -14.13 -6.55 -5.07
C PRO A 149 -14.50 -5.34 -5.93
N ILE A 150 -15.41 -5.47 -6.87
CA ILE A 150 -15.85 -4.36 -7.73
C ILE A 150 -16.39 -3.19 -6.92
N LYS A 151 -17.09 -3.46 -5.81
CA LYS A 151 -17.62 -2.40 -4.92
C LYS A 151 -16.51 -1.54 -4.32
N TYR A 152 -15.38 -2.15 -3.96
CA TYR A 152 -14.21 -1.44 -3.47
C TYR A 152 -13.63 -0.52 -4.56
N TYR A 153 -13.50 -1.01 -5.77
CA TYR A 153 -12.99 -0.22 -6.89
C TYR A 153 -13.94 0.90 -7.32
N GLU A 154 -15.25 0.67 -7.30
CA GLU A 154 -16.25 1.73 -7.53
C GLU A 154 -16.14 2.84 -6.50
N LEU A 155 -15.96 2.48 -5.23
CA LEU A 155 -15.77 3.46 -4.16
C LEU A 155 -14.45 4.24 -4.36
N SER A 156 -13.35 3.56 -4.70
CA SER A 156 -12.08 4.22 -4.96
C SER A 156 -12.19 5.24 -6.11
N HIS A 157 -12.88 4.90 -7.18
CA HIS A 157 -13.10 5.81 -8.30
C HIS A 157 -13.95 7.03 -7.90
N ARG A 158 -15.03 6.83 -7.11
CA ARG A 158 -15.85 7.95 -6.59
C ARG A 158 -15.06 8.89 -5.69
N LEU A 159 -14.02 8.40 -5.04
CA LEU A 159 -13.13 9.19 -4.18
C LEU A 159 -11.94 9.81 -4.95
N GLY A 160 -11.92 9.68 -6.29
CA GLY A 160 -10.84 10.22 -7.12
C GLY A 160 -9.50 9.47 -6.97
N ILE A 161 -9.55 8.21 -6.49
CA ILE A 161 -8.35 7.39 -6.29
C ILE A 161 -8.14 6.51 -7.53
N PRO A 162 -7.16 6.80 -8.38
CA PRO A 162 -6.84 5.96 -9.52
C PRO A 162 -6.21 4.65 -9.03
N GLN A 163 -6.81 3.53 -9.38
CA GLN A 163 -6.36 2.21 -8.95
C GLN A 163 -6.40 1.19 -10.09
N VAL A 164 -7.59 0.86 -10.59
CA VAL A 164 -7.73 -0.06 -11.71
C VAL A 164 -7.39 0.61 -13.03
N GLY A 165 -6.52 -0.02 -13.83
CA GLY A 165 -6.16 0.48 -15.14
C GLY A 165 -5.00 1.50 -15.13
N CYS A 166 -4.45 1.82 -13.96
CA CYS A 166 -3.32 2.75 -13.84
C CYS A 166 -2.09 2.30 -14.62
N GLU A 167 -1.93 1.01 -14.88
CA GLU A 167 -0.87 0.50 -15.74
C GLU A 167 -0.86 1.11 -17.14
N LYS A 168 -2.01 1.60 -17.62
CA LYS A 168 -2.16 2.29 -18.92
C LYS A 168 -1.64 3.73 -18.92
N LEU A 169 -1.46 4.30 -17.73
CA LEU A 169 -1.04 5.68 -17.52
C LEU A 169 0.48 5.83 -17.40
N LYS A 170 1.21 4.70 -17.27
CA LYS A 170 2.66 4.69 -17.10
C LYS A 170 3.36 5.50 -18.20
N ASP A 171 4.27 6.38 -17.75
CA ASP A 171 5.09 7.26 -18.58
C ASP A 171 4.31 8.24 -19.48
N LYS A 172 2.99 8.38 -19.27
CA LYS A 172 2.11 9.24 -20.06
C LYS A 172 1.69 10.51 -19.35
N ILE A 173 1.42 10.41 -18.05
CA ILE A 173 0.90 11.50 -17.22
C ILE A 173 1.81 11.76 -16.02
N PHE A 174 1.72 12.97 -15.46
CA PHE A 174 2.43 13.32 -14.24
C PHE A 174 1.73 12.79 -13.00
N GLY A 175 2.50 12.51 -11.94
CA GLY A 175 1.95 12.01 -10.67
C GLY A 175 0.89 12.95 -10.06
N ILE A 176 1.05 14.27 -10.23
CA ILE A 176 0.08 15.27 -9.77
C ILE A 176 -1.27 15.17 -10.51
N GLU A 177 -1.28 14.76 -11.77
CA GLU A 177 -2.51 14.55 -12.55
C GLU A 177 -3.29 13.30 -12.10
N CYS A 178 -2.67 12.47 -11.22
CA CYS A 178 -3.30 11.32 -10.58
C CYS A 178 -3.86 11.64 -9.18
N ASN A 179 -4.03 12.89 -8.81
CA ASN A 179 -4.45 13.35 -7.48
C ASN A 179 -3.49 12.92 -6.35
N PHE A 180 -2.22 12.60 -6.65
CA PHE A 180 -1.32 12.06 -5.63
C PHE A 180 -0.98 13.06 -4.54
N GLU A 181 -1.10 14.36 -4.79
CA GLU A 181 -0.97 15.41 -3.78
C GLU A 181 -2.13 15.33 -2.77
N GLU A 182 -3.37 15.35 -3.25
CA GLU A 182 -4.59 15.25 -2.43
C GLU A 182 -4.71 13.92 -1.69
N LEU A 183 -4.09 12.87 -2.24
CA LEU A 183 -4.05 11.53 -1.65
C LEU A 183 -2.85 11.33 -0.69
N ASN A 184 -2.16 12.41 -0.30
CA ASN A 184 -0.98 12.36 0.57
C ASN A 184 0.17 11.50 0.00
N GLY A 185 0.27 11.37 -1.32
CA GLY A 185 1.23 10.52 -2.01
C GLY A 185 2.55 11.18 -2.36
N ILE A 186 2.67 12.51 -2.19
CA ILE A 186 3.86 13.30 -2.51
C ILE A 186 4.27 14.14 -1.29
N ASP A 187 5.58 14.19 -1.02
CA ASP A 187 6.18 15.08 -0.03
C ASP A 187 7.11 16.05 -0.75
N PHE A 188 6.76 17.34 -0.75
CA PHE A 188 7.52 18.42 -1.41
C PHE A 188 8.63 19.03 -0.52
N LYS A 189 8.95 18.42 0.61
CA LYS A 189 9.93 18.93 1.56
C LYS A 189 11.32 18.36 1.36
#